data_6115992e163cb58cb4e30044fa62d05a
#
_entry.id   6115992e163cb58cb4e30044fa62d05a
#
_cell.length_a   1.000
_cell.length_b   1.000
_cell.length_c   1.000
_cell.angle_alpha   90.00
_cell.angle_beta   90.00
_cell.angle_gamma   90.00
#
_symmetry.space_group_name_H-M   'P 1'
#
loop_
_entity.id
_entity.type
_entity.pdbx_description
1 polymer ?
#
loop_
_entity_poly.entity_id
_entity_poly.type
_entity_poly.pdbx_seq_one_letter_code
_entity_poly.pdbx_strand_id
1 'polypeptide(L)'
;MVAAVRVHKTGGPEVLTYEDIEVPAPGPGQIKIKNHACGVNFIDTYFRMGMYPSPVGMPFVSGNEGAGEVTAVGPGVTDMKVGDRVGYTSALGAYAAERLLPADRAVKLPEKISYEQAAAMMLKGMTVQYLLRRTYKVQKGDNVLIHAAAGGVGLIACQWANYLGANVIGTVGSKDKAELAKKNGAHHVILYRNEDFVAKVKEITGGKLCEVVYDGVGKETFPASLDCIKPLGMFVSFGSASGPVDAFNINILQTKGSLFATRPTLNTYVAKREDLLKTANDLFDVVASGAVKIPVNQKYPLKDAQKAHRDLESRGTTGSTILLP
;
A
#
# COMPACT_ATOMS: atom_id res chain seq x y z
N MET A 1 -5.38 -30.10 3.41
CA MET A 1 -5.94 -29.18 2.41
C MET A 1 -6.41 -27.94 3.15
N VAL A 2 -6.15 -26.73 2.62
CA VAL A 2 -6.55 -25.44 3.19
C VAL A 2 -7.11 -24.53 2.10
N ALA A 3 -8.09 -23.74 2.45
CA ALA A 3 -8.71 -22.80 1.51
C ALA A 3 -7.73 -21.74 1.03
N ALA A 4 -7.75 -21.43 -0.27
CA ALA A 4 -6.97 -20.39 -0.91
C ALA A 4 -7.68 -19.81 -2.13
N VAL A 5 -7.21 -18.66 -2.58
CA VAL A 5 -7.66 -18.01 -3.83
C VAL A 5 -6.54 -18.02 -4.83
N ARG A 6 -6.72 -18.77 -5.92
CA ARG A 6 -5.70 -18.96 -6.98
C ARG A 6 -6.09 -18.27 -8.28
N VAL A 7 -5.07 -17.97 -9.05
CA VAL A 7 -5.15 -17.44 -10.41
C VAL A 7 -4.54 -18.46 -11.35
N HIS A 8 -5.37 -19.06 -12.22
CA HIS A 8 -4.94 -20.04 -13.22
C HIS A 8 -4.62 -19.42 -14.57
N LYS A 9 -5.19 -18.25 -14.84
CA LYS A 9 -4.93 -17.42 -16.04
C LYS A 9 -5.13 -15.95 -15.68
N THR A 10 -4.46 -15.06 -16.40
CA THR A 10 -4.66 -13.60 -16.23
C THR A 10 -6.05 -13.17 -16.69
N GLY A 11 -6.61 -12.13 -16.05
CA GLY A 11 -7.93 -11.63 -16.40
C GLY A 11 -8.50 -10.67 -15.37
N GLY A 12 -9.81 -10.47 -15.47
CA GLY A 12 -10.59 -9.67 -14.51
C GLY A 12 -10.79 -10.40 -13.17
N PRO A 13 -11.59 -9.84 -12.23
CA PRO A 13 -11.81 -10.46 -10.91
C PRO A 13 -12.37 -11.90 -10.97
N GLU A 14 -13.04 -12.26 -12.05
CA GLU A 14 -13.64 -13.60 -12.27
C GLU A 14 -12.63 -14.74 -12.34
N VAL A 15 -11.34 -14.44 -12.58
CA VAL A 15 -10.29 -15.48 -12.63
C VAL A 15 -9.76 -15.88 -11.25
N LEU A 16 -10.18 -15.19 -10.20
CA LEU A 16 -9.87 -15.56 -8.81
C LEU A 16 -10.70 -16.78 -8.42
N THR A 17 -10.07 -17.94 -8.31
CA THR A 17 -10.72 -19.21 -7.99
C THR A 17 -10.49 -19.56 -6.52
N TYR A 18 -11.59 -19.68 -5.75
CA TYR A 18 -11.53 -20.19 -4.38
C TYR A 18 -11.52 -21.72 -4.41
N GLU A 19 -10.45 -22.31 -3.91
CA GLU A 19 -10.22 -23.75 -3.95
C GLU A 19 -9.33 -24.22 -2.81
N ASP A 20 -9.30 -25.53 -2.56
CA ASP A 20 -8.41 -26.12 -1.57
C ASP A 20 -7.03 -26.43 -2.16
N ILE A 21 -5.98 -26.10 -1.41
CA ILE A 21 -4.58 -26.37 -1.76
C ILE A 21 -3.89 -27.18 -0.65
N GLU A 22 -2.83 -27.88 -1.02
CA GLU A 22 -1.91 -28.46 -0.05
C GLU A 22 -0.83 -27.43 0.34
N VAL A 23 -0.57 -27.31 1.65
CA VAL A 23 0.55 -26.52 2.18
C VAL A 23 1.49 -27.48 2.90
N PRO A 24 2.65 -27.79 2.33
CA PRO A 24 3.57 -28.77 2.90
C PRO A 24 4.17 -28.31 4.25
N ALA A 25 4.99 -29.16 4.87
CA ALA A 25 5.81 -28.74 6.00
C ALA A 25 6.84 -27.69 5.57
N PRO A 26 7.23 -26.74 6.47
CA PRO A 26 8.20 -25.72 6.14
C PRO A 26 9.59 -26.34 5.93
N GLY A 27 10.22 -25.94 4.81
CA GLY A 27 11.62 -26.28 4.49
C GLY A 27 12.62 -25.41 5.26
N PRO A 28 13.91 -25.56 4.99
CA PRO A 28 14.96 -24.76 5.63
C PRO A 28 14.73 -23.26 5.48
N GLY A 29 14.81 -22.51 6.58
CA GLY A 29 14.61 -21.06 6.60
C GLY A 29 13.16 -20.58 6.44
N GLN A 30 12.19 -21.51 6.38
CA GLN A 30 10.77 -21.18 6.22
C GLN A 30 9.98 -21.34 7.52
N ILE A 31 8.87 -20.62 7.61
CA ILE A 31 7.83 -20.79 8.61
C ILE A 31 6.50 -21.10 7.93
N LYS A 32 5.61 -21.84 8.62
CA LYS A 32 4.21 -21.98 8.25
C LYS A 32 3.41 -21.01 9.08
N ILE A 33 2.53 -20.25 8.43
CA ILE A 33 1.66 -19.26 9.06
C ILE A 33 0.22 -19.67 8.83
N LYS A 34 -0.59 -19.68 9.89
CA LYS A 34 -2.05 -19.65 9.82
C LYS A 34 -2.48 -18.19 9.74
N ASN A 35 -3.01 -17.78 8.59
CA ASN A 35 -3.49 -16.41 8.41
C ASN A 35 -4.78 -16.16 9.20
N HIS A 36 -4.84 -15.01 9.86
CA HIS A 36 -6.04 -14.49 10.49
C HIS A 36 -6.69 -13.36 9.66
N ALA A 37 -5.89 -12.69 8.85
CA ALA A 37 -6.36 -11.69 7.89
C ALA A 37 -5.35 -11.51 6.75
N CYS A 38 -5.86 -11.19 5.56
CA CYS A 38 -5.07 -10.89 4.37
C CYS A 38 -5.47 -9.51 3.84
N GLY A 39 -4.50 -8.64 3.54
CA GLY A 39 -4.77 -7.32 3.00
C GLY A 39 -5.04 -7.35 1.50
N VAL A 40 -5.99 -6.53 1.04
CA VAL A 40 -6.29 -6.37 -0.39
C VAL A 40 -5.65 -5.08 -0.91
N ASN A 41 -4.93 -5.19 -2.01
CA ASN A 41 -4.12 -4.11 -2.56
C ASN A 41 -4.22 -4.03 -4.09
N PHE A 42 -4.00 -2.85 -4.67
CA PHE A 42 -3.96 -2.71 -6.13
C PHE A 42 -2.88 -3.57 -6.79
N ILE A 43 -1.76 -3.82 -6.14
CA ILE A 43 -0.71 -4.70 -6.68
C ILE A 43 -1.22 -6.13 -6.94
N ASP A 44 -2.19 -6.60 -6.14
CA ASP A 44 -2.81 -7.92 -6.33
C ASP A 44 -3.56 -7.96 -7.68
N THR A 45 -4.20 -6.83 -8.05
CA THR A 45 -4.86 -6.70 -9.35
C THR A 45 -3.86 -6.69 -10.50
N TYR A 46 -2.68 -6.09 -10.32
CA TYR A 46 -1.64 -6.02 -11.36
C TYR A 46 -1.08 -7.41 -11.69
N PHE A 47 -0.84 -8.25 -10.67
CA PHE A 47 -0.46 -9.65 -10.89
C PHE A 47 -1.58 -10.44 -11.55
N ARG A 48 -2.82 -10.30 -11.04
CA ARG A 48 -3.98 -11.00 -11.59
C ARG A 48 -4.22 -10.68 -13.07
N MET A 49 -4.10 -9.40 -13.45
CA MET A 49 -4.28 -8.95 -14.85
C MET A 49 -3.08 -9.24 -15.76
N GLY A 50 -1.94 -9.65 -15.19
CA GLY A 50 -0.70 -9.86 -15.94
C GLY A 50 0.08 -8.58 -16.27
N MET A 51 -0.28 -7.44 -15.68
CA MET A 51 0.51 -6.21 -15.76
C MET A 51 1.90 -6.41 -15.14
N TYR A 52 1.95 -7.19 -14.07
CA TYR A 52 3.20 -7.68 -13.49
C TYR A 52 3.31 -9.20 -13.69
N PRO A 53 4.46 -9.70 -14.18
CA PRO A 53 4.67 -11.13 -14.30
C PRO A 53 4.72 -11.79 -12.91
N SER A 54 4.05 -12.95 -12.77
CA SER A 54 4.14 -13.72 -11.53
C SER A 54 5.55 -14.28 -11.33
N PRO A 55 6.20 -14.02 -10.19
CA PRO A 55 7.53 -14.55 -9.91
C PRO A 55 7.53 -16.07 -9.64
N VAL A 56 6.36 -16.66 -9.44
CA VAL A 56 6.20 -18.11 -9.15
C VAL A 56 5.50 -18.87 -10.29
N GLY A 57 5.27 -18.20 -11.42
CA GLY A 57 4.54 -18.80 -12.56
C GLY A 57 3.03 -18.90 -12.30
N MET A 58 2.36 -19.74 -13.09
CA MET A 58 0.93 -20.06 -12.94
C MET A 58 0.76 -21.57 -12.74
N PRO A 59 -0.26 -21.96 -11.97
CA PRO A 59 -1.18 -21.14 -11.18
C PRO A 59 -0.50 -20.61 -9.90
N PHE A 60 -0.92 -19.44 -9.41
CA PHE A 60 -0.41 -18.87 -8.16
C PHE A 60 -1.52 -18.51 -7.18
N VAL A 61 -1.23 -18.55 -5.88
CA VAL A 61 -2.09 -17.98 -4.84
C VAL A 61 -1.92 -16.48 -4.81
N SER A 62 -3.01 -15.72 -4.90
CA SER A 62 -3.01 -14.26 -4.92
C SER A 62 -2.66 -13.65 -3.55
N GLY A 63 -2.53 -12.31 -3.52
CA GLY A 63 -2.34 -11.51 -2.30
C GLY A 63 -0.90 -11.32 -1.89
N ASN A 64 -0.59 -10.10 -1.44
CA ASN A 64 0.79 -9.65 -1.12
C ASN A 64 0.97 -9.25 0.35
N GLU A 65 -0.08 -9.29 1.17
CA GLU A 65 -0.07 -8.78 2.55
C GLU A 65 -0.93 -9.66 3.44
N GLY A 66 -0.46 -9.94 4.66
CA GLY A 66 -1.23 -10.70 5.62
C GLY A 66 -0.66 -10.64 7.03
N ALA A 67 -1.44 -11.21 7.96
CA ALA A 67 -1.03 -11.39 9.35
C ALA A 67 -1.65 -12.67 9.92
N GLY A 68 -0.89 -13.33 10.79
CA GLY A 68 -1.30 -14.59 11.38
C GLY A 68 -0.34 -15.07 12.46
N GLU A 69 -0.48 -16.35 12.79
CA GLU A 69 0.30 -17.03 13.80
C GLU A 69 1.20 -18.08 13.16
N VAL A 70 2.43 -18.17 13.64
CA VAL A 70 3.37 -19.21 13.22
C VAL A 70 2.92 -20.55 13.79
N THR A 71 2.63 -21.53 12.93
CA THR A 71 2.18 -22.88 13.32
C THR A 71 3.26 -23.95 13.20
N ALA A 72 4.30 -23.70 12.39
CA ALA A 72 5.48 -24.56 12.31
C ALA A 72 6.70 -23.74 11.85
N VAL A 73 7.88 -24.21 12.23
CA VAL A 73 9.18 -23.64 11.84
C VAL A 73 10.04 -24.70 11.16
N GLY A 74 10.70 -24.32 10.09
CA GLY A 74 11.61 -25.19 9.36
C GLY A 74 13.02 -25.17 9.94
N PRO A 75 13.89 -26.08 9.48
CA PRO A 75 15.28 -26.14 9.92
C PRO A 75 16.02 -24.79 9.73
N GLY A 76 16.86 -24.44 10.71
CA GLY A 76 17.69 -23.22 10.67
C GLY A 76 16.97 -21.92 11.04
N VAL A 77 15.67 -21.95 11.32
CA VAL A 77 14.94 -20.77 11.82
C VAL A 77 15.18 -20.63 13.32
N THR A 78 15.76 -19.51 13.74
CA THR A 78 16.14 -19.25 15.14
C THR A 78 15.44 -18.03 15.74
N ASP A 79 14.95 -17.10 14.93
CA ASP A 79 14.33 -15.83 15.34
C ASP A 79 12.80 -15.91 15.43
N MET A 80 12.18 -17.03 15.03
CA MET A 80 10.75 -17.29 15.07
C MET A 80 10.44 -18.60 15.77
N LYS A 81 9.29 -18.69 16.43
CA LYS A 81 8.78 -19.92 17.09
C LYS A 81 7.29 -20.08 16.87
N VAL A 82 6.77 -21.29 17.07
CA VAL A 82 5.35 -21.59 17.08
C VAL A 82 4.64 -20.72 18.12
N GLY A 83 3.50 -20.12 17.74
CA GLY A 83 2.74 -19.17 18.54
C GLY A 83 3.15 -17.71 18.34
N ASP A 84 4.25 -17.41 17.64
CA ASP A 84 4.60 -16.02 17.35
C ASP A 84 3.55 -15.38 16.44
N ARG A 85 3.09 -14.19 16.82
CA ARG A 85 2.18 -13.35 16.04
C ARG A 85 3.01 -12.57 15.04
N VAL A 86 2.67 -12.68 13.75
CA VAL A 86 3.47 -12.07 12.68
C VAL A 86 2.60 -11.33 11.66
N GLY A 87 3.15 -10.24 11.12
CA GLY A 87 2.68 -9.59 9.92
C GLY A 87 3.73 -9.68 8.82
N TYR A 88 3.30 -9.64 7.58
CA TYR A 88 4.22 -9.72 6.45
C TYR A 88 3.68 -8.98 5.23
N THR A 89 4.61 -8.60 4.35
CA THR A 89 4.35 -8.30 2.95
C THR A 89 5.34 -9.09 2.12
N SER A 90 4.86 -9.73 1.07
CA SER A 90 5.66 -10.58 0.20
C SER A 90 5.04 -10.65 -1.19
N ALA A 91 5.81 -11.11 -2.18
CA ALA A 91 5.26 -11.35 -3.50
C ALA A 91 4.36 -12.59 -3.46
N LEU A 92 3.06 -12.40 -3.61
CA LEU A 92 2.01 -13.41 -3.75
C LEU A 92 1.87 -14.43 -2.59
N GLY A 93 0.75 -15.09 -2.53
CA GLY A 93 0.48 -16.20 -1.61
C GLY A 93 -0.26 -15.84 -0.33
N ALA A 94 -0.70 -14.58 -0.14
CA ALA A 94 -1.38 -14.20 1.09
C ALA A 94 -2.85 -14.65 1.16
N TYR A 95 -3.55 -14.81 0.04
CA TYR A 95 -4.96 -15.21 0.02
C TYR A 95 -5.13 -16.72 0.25
N ALA A 96 -4.72 -17.16 1.42
CA ALA A 96 -4.84 -18.55 1.86
C ALA A 96 -5.05 -18.63 3.36
N ALA A 97 -5.72 -19.66 3.84
CA ALA A 97 -5.88 -19.90 5.28
C ALA A 97 -4.53 -20.24 5.94
N GLU A 98 -3.65 -20.94 5.23
CA GLU A 98 -2.27 -21.18 5.63
C GLU A 98 -1.31 -20.95 4.48
N ARG A 99 -0.05 -20.61 4.80
CA ARG A 99 1.01 -20.46 3.81
C ARG A 99 2.39 -20.74 4.38
N LEU A 100 3.34 -21.04 3.49
CA LEU A 100 4.75 -20.96 3.79
C LEU A 100 5.29 -19.55 3.49
N LEU A 101 6.22 -19.09 4.33
CA LEU A 101 6.91 -17.82 4.15
C LEU A 101 8.37 -17.97 4.59
N PRO A 102 9.36 -17.39 3.87
CA PRO A 102 10.70 -17.22 4.41
C PRO A 102 10.66 -16.47 5.75
N ALA A 103 11.28 -17.01 6.79
CA ALA A 103 11.20 -16.46 8.15
C ALA A 103 11.73 -15.01 8.20
N ASP A 104 12.73 -14.68 7.37
CA ASP A 104 13.30 -13.34 7.26
C ASP A 104 12.36 -12.30 6.65
N ARG A 105 11.22 -12.71 6.09
CA ARG A 105 10.17 -11.81 5.58
C ARG A 105 9.02 -11.57 6.57
N ALA A 106 8.94 -12.33 7.66
CA ALA A 106 7.96 -12.14 8.71
C ALA A 106 8.44 -11.11 9.75
N VAL A 107 7.55 -10.30 10.28
CA VAL A 107 7.82 -9.34 11.35
C VAL A 107 6.93 -9.66 12.54
N LYS A 108 7.50 -9.79 13.74
CA LYS A 108 6.73 -10.00 14.96
C LYS A 108 5.84 -8.80 15.26
N LEU A 109 4.59 -9.06 15.59
CA LEU A 109 3.63 -8.03 15.90
C LEU A 109 3.68 -7.65 17.39
N PRO A 110 3.72 -6.36 17.74
CA PRO A 110 3.46 -5.90 19.10
C PRO A 110 2.08 -6.38 19.60
N GLU A 111 1.94 -6.62 20.90
CA GLU A 111 0.68 -7.13 21.50
C GLU A 111 -0.54 -6.26 21.19
N LYS A 112 -0.36 -4.95 21.16
CA LYS A 112 -1.43 -3.97 20.89
C LYS A 112 -1.92 -3.93 19.45
N ILE A 113 -1.21 -4.56 18.52
CA ILE A 113 -1.58 -4.58 17.10
C ILE A 113 -2.34 -5.87 16.81
N SER A 114 -3.60 -5.74 16.37
CA SER A 114 -4.41 -6.89 15.96
C SER A 114 -3.95 -7.44 14.60
N TYR A 115 -4.31 -8.70 14.31
CA TYR A 115 -4.04 -9.29 12.98
C TYR A 115 -4.71 -8.50 11.85
N GLU A 116 -5.94 -8.03 12.06
CA GLU A 116 -6.66 -7.23 11.07
C GLU A 116 -5.96 -5.90 10.78
N GLN A 117 -5.50 -5.20 11.84
CA GLN A 117 -4.72 -3.98 11.67
C GLN A 117 -3.41 -4.26 10.93
N ALA A 118 -2.70 -5.32 11.31
CA ALA A 118 -1.45 -5.70 10.65
C ALA A 118 -1.68 -6.01 9.17
N ALA A 119 -2.66 -6.86 8.83
CA ALA A 119 -3.01 -7.17 7.44
C ALA A 119 -3.48 -5.95 6.63
N ALA A 120 -3.92 -4.88 7.29
CA ALA A 120 -4.36 -3.65 6.65
C ALA A 120 -3.24 -2.60 6.48
N MET A 121 -2.06 -2.81 7.09
CA MET A 121 -1.01 -1.78 7.15
C MET A 121 0.39 -2.23 6.77
N MET A 122 0.72 -3.55 6.77
CA MET A 122 2.10 -3.98 6.52
C MET A 122 2.60 -3.51 5.16
N LEU A 123 1.82 -3.67 4.09
CA LEU A 123 2.18 -3.15 2.77
C LEU A 123 1.96 -1.64 2.67
N LYS A 124 0.76 -1.18 3.03
CA LYS A 124 0.37 0.23 2.86
C LYS A 124 1.15 1.16 3.78
N GLY A 125 1.26 0.81 5.06
CA GLY A 125 1.94 1.62 6.07
C GLY A 125 3.46 1.67 5.87
N MET A 126 4.11 0.53 5.53
CA MET A 126 5.52 0.54 5.18
C MET A 126 5.77 1.28 3.86
N THR A 127 4.80 1.28 2.93
CA THR A 127 4.86 2.14 1.75
C THR A 127 4.87 3.61 2.15
N VAL A 128 3.97 4.03 3.04
CA VAL A 128 3.95 5.41 3.55
C VAL A 128 5.25 5.77 4.28
N GLN A 129 5.78 4.85 5.10
CA GLN A 129 7.04 5.07 5.80
C GLN A 129 8.16 5.43 4.81
N TYR A 130 8.41 4.61 3.78
CA TYR A 130 9.50 4.93 2.88
C TYR A 130 9.21 6.15 2.02
N LEU A 131 7.96 6.38 1.61
CA LEU A 131 7.58 7.57 0.84
C LEU A 131 7.91 8.86 1.60
N LEU A 132 7.47 8.96 2.86
CA LEU A 132 7.58 10.18 3.66
C LEU A 132 8.93 10.34 4.38
N ARG A 133 9.68 9.23 4.59
CA ARG A 133 10.88 9.25 5.42
C ARG A 133 12.19 8.95 4.67
N ARG A 134 12.10 8.32 3.49
CA ARG A 134 13.27 7.84 2.75
C ARG A 134 13.31 8.31 1.30
N THR A 135 12.19 8.31 0.58
CA THR A 135 12.11 8.80 -0.81
C THR A 135 12.21 10.32 -0.84
N TYR A 136 11.29 10.98 -0.17
CA TYR A 136 11.36 12.39 0.17
C TYR A 136 11.19 12.54 1.69
N LYS A 137 12.18 13.14 2.35
CA LYS A 137 12.12 13.33 3.79
C LYS A 137 11.25 14.55 4.11
N VAL A 138 9.96 14.31 4.31
CA VAL A 138 8.98 15.35 4.63
C VAL A 138 9.42 16.12 5.88
N GLN A 139 9.43 17.44 5.76
CA GLN A 139 9.80 18.40 6.81
C GLN A 139 8.55 19.16 7.29
N LYS A 140 8.64 19.71 8.50
CA LYS A 140 7.63 20.62 9.01
C LYS A 140 7.49 21.84 8.09
N GLY A 141 6.24 22.13 7.69
CA GLY A 141 5.92 23.26 6.81
C GLY A 141 5.94 22.94 5.31
N ASP A 142 6.38 21.75 4.89
CA ASP A 142 6.29 21.33 3.48
C ASP A 142 4.85 21.28 3.00
N ASN A 143 4.57 21.73 1.79
CA ASN A 143 3.32 21.47 1.10
C ASN A 143 3.42 20.10 0.42
N VAL A 144 2.55 19.19 0.76
CA VAL A 144 2.55 17.81 0.26
C VAL A 144 1.23 17.51 -0.43
N LEU A 145 1.27 17.16 -1.72
CA LEU A 145 0.08 16.71 -2.44
C LEU A 145 0.02 15.18 -2.43
N ILE A 146 -1.12 14.64 -2.00
CA ILE A 146 -1.40 13.20 -1.97
C ILE A 146 -2.63 12.90 -2.83
N HIS A 147 -2.43 12.23 -3.96
CA HIS A 147 -3.56 11.75 -4.77
C HIS A 147 -4.24 10.54 -4.13
N ALA A 148 -5.55 10.37 -4.38
CA ALA A 148 -6.39 9.33 -3.78
C ALA A 148 -6.33 9.33 -2.23
N ALA A 149 -6.42 10.51 -1.61
CA ALA A 149 -6.21 10.75 -0.19
C ALA A 149 -7.13 9.95 0.76
N ALA A 150 -8.28 9.45 0.28
CA ALA A 150 -9.21 8.61 1.06
C ALA A 150 -8.99 7.10 0.86
N GLY A 151 -8.01 6.68 0.07
CA GLY A 151 -7.63 5.28 -0.12
C GLY A 151 -6.76 4.75 1.03
N GLY A 152 -6.43 3.45 0.98
CA GLY A 152 -5.67 2.80 2.05
C GLY A 152 -4.31 3.42 2.34
N VAL A 153 -3.51 3.70 1.30
CA VAL A 153 -2.24 4.45 1.45
C VAL A 153 -2.52 5.91 1.79
N GLY A 154 -3.52 6.53 1.12
CA GLY A 154 -3.83 7.95 1.27
C GLY A 154 -4.17 8.34 2.70
N LEU A 155 -5.06 7.60 3.39
CA LEU A 155 -5.44 7.92 4.76
C LEU A 155 -4.28 7.79 5.75
N ILE A 156 -3.41 6.79 5.57
CA ILE A 156 -2.21 6.63 6.40
C ILE A 156 -1.22 7.78 6.11
N ALA A 157 -1.03 8.10 4.81
CA ALA A 157 -0.11 9.16 4.40
C ALA A 157 -0.55 10.54 4.87
N CYS A 158 -1.85 10.87 4.81
CA CYS A 158 -2.37 12.13 5.33
C CYS A 158 -2.11 12.28 6.84
N GLN A 159 -2.42 11.24 7.62
CA GLN A 159 -2.18 11.26 9.07
C GLN A 159 -0.69 11.41 9.40
N TRP A 160 0.16 10.62 8.73
CA TRP A 160 1.60 10.63 9.04
C TRP A 160 2.28 11.91 8.57
N ALA A 161 1.95 12.43 7.38
CA ALA A 161 2.47 13.71 6.90
C ALA A 161 2.03 14.88 7.79
N ASN A 162 0.77 14.88 8.25
CA ASN A 162 0.27 15.85 9.24
C ASN A 162 1.04 15.73 10.57
N TYR A 163 1.26 14.53 11.07
CA TYR A 163 2.06 14.28 12.27
C TYR A 163 3.51 14.80 12.14
N LEU A 164 4.09 14.76 10.93
CA LEU A 164 5.39 15.35 10.63
C LEU A 164 5.36 16.88 10.50
N GLY A 165 4.17 17.49 10.57
CA GLY A 165 3.98 18.93 10.51
C GLY A 165 3.92 19.51 9.10
N ALA A 166 3.68 18.69 8.07
CA ALA A 166 3.47 19.14 6.70
C ALA A 166 2.07 19.76 6.51
N ASN A 167 1.93 20.67 5.54
CA ASN A 167 0.66 21.14 5.02
C ASN A 167 0.15 20.13 3.98
N VAL A 168 -0.82 19.30 4.35
CA VAL A 168 -1.30 18.17 3.55
C VAL A 168 -2.45 18.59 2.66
N ILE A 169 -2.27 18.43 1.35
CA ILE A 169 -3.28 18.65 0.32
C ILE A 169 -3.66 17.28 -0.25
N GLY A 170 -4.94 16.91 -0.20
CA GLY A 170 -5.43 15.63 -0.72
C GLY A 170 -6.33 15.81 -1.94
N THR A 171 -6.29 14.89 -2.91
CA THR A 171 -7.32 14.83 -3.96
C THR A 171 -8.22 13.62 -3.77
N VAL A 172 -9.52 13.81 -3.95
CA VAL A 172 -10.54 12.75 -3.84
C VAL A 172 -11.65 12.93 -4.88
N GLY A 173 -12.43 11.87 -5.11
CA GLY A 173 -13.47 11.86 -6.14
C GLY A 173 -14.88 12.19 -5.64
N SER A 174 -15.15 12.36 -4.34
CA SER A 174 -16.47 12.65 -3.79
C SER A 174 -16.41 13.43 -2.47
N LYS A 175 -17.53 14.06 -2.10
CA LYS A 175 -17.65 14.84 -0.85
C LYS A 175 -17.43 13.97 0.41
N ASP A 176 -18.01 12.76 0.45
CA ASP A 176 -17.83 11.86 1.59
C ASP A 176 -16.36 11.47 1.78
N LYS A 177 -15.64 11.23 0.67
CA LYS A 177 -14.21 10.98 0.68
C LYS A 177 -13.41 12.21 1.12
N ALA A 178 -13.89 13.42 0.81
CA ALA A 178 -13.25 14.65 1.27
C ALA A 178 -13.34 14.79 2.79
N GLU A 179 -14.52 14.58 3.36
CA GLU A 179 -14.68 14.61 4.82
C GLU A 179 -13.84 13.54 5.52
N LEU A 180 -13.75 12.33 4.92
CA LEU A 180 -12.91 11.27 5.46
C LEU A 180 -11.41 11.66 5.42
N ALA A 181 -10.92 12.23 4.32
CA ALA A 181 -9.53 12.67 4.19
C ALA A 181 -9.20 13.79 5.20
N LYS A 182 -10.09 14.78 5.36
CA LYS A 182 -9.95 15.85 6.36
C LYS A 182 -9.86 15.30 7.79
N LYS A 183 -10.76 14.38 8.16
CA LYS A 183 -10.74 13.70 9.47
C LYS A 183 -9.44 12.91 9.72
N ASN A 184 -8.73 12.57 8.65
CA ASN A 184 -7.47 11.82 8.70
C ASN A 184 -6.26 12.70 8.35
N GLY A 185 -6.29 13.99 8.64
CA GLY A 185 -5.12 14.86 8.61
C GLY A 185 -4.85 15.60 7.31
N ALA A 186 -5.72 15.52 6.30
CA ALA A 186 -5.64 16.40 5.14
C ALA A 186 -6.15 17.80 5.51
N HIS A 187 -5.30 18.82 5.42
CA HIS A 187 -5.66 20.22 5.71
C HIS A 187 -6.56 20.80 4.61
N HIS A 188 -6.25 20.46 3.37
CA HIS A 188 -7.01 20.88 2.18
C HIS A 188 -7.39 19.65 1.36
N VAL A 189 -8.60 19.66 0.82
CA VAL A 189 -9.07 18.55 -0.04
C VAL A 189 -9.71 19.10 -1.29
N ILE A 190 -9.27 18.57 -2.44
CA ILE A 190 -9.69 18.98 -3.79
C ILE A 190 -10.55 17.87 -4.37
N LEU A 191 -11.74 18.22 -4.88
CA LEU A 191 -12.66 17.33 -5.59
C LEU A 191 -12.29 17.28 -7.07
N TYR A 192 -11.29 16.49 -7.45
CA TYR A 192 -10.67 16.47 -8.78
C TYR A 192 -11.65 16.20 -9.94
N ARG A 193 -12.85 15.67 -9.67
CA ARG A 193 -13.88 15.47 -10.69
C ARG A 193 -14.58 16.77 -11.09
N ASN A 194 -14.56 17.78 -10.23
CA ASN A 194 -15.32 19.02 -10.37
C ASN A 194 -14.41 20.26 -10.36
N GLU A 195 -13.15 20.09 -9.97
CA GLU A 195 -12.19 21.16 -9.76
C GLU A 195 -10.90 20.87 -10.52
N ASP A 196 -10.29 21.89 -11.09
CA ASP A 196 -8.90 21.81 -11.59
C ASP A 196 -7.96 21.77 -10.40
N PHE A 197 -7.39 20.61 -10.15
CA PHE A 197 -6.52 20.41 -8.99
C PHE A 197 -5.22 21.21 -9.07
N VAL A 198 -4.71 21.53 -10.28
CA VAL A 198 -3.52 22.35 -10.45
C VAL A 198 -3.80 23.79 -10.02
N ALA A 199 -4.93 24.37 -10.52
CA ALA A 199 -5.36 25.70 -10.12
C ALA A 199 -5.60 25.79 -8.61
N LYS A 200 -6.23 24.76 -8.02
CA LYS A 200 -6.48 24.69 -6.57
C LYS A 200 -5.22 24.57 -5.75
N VAL A 201 -4.24 23.78 -6.18
CA VAL A 201 -2.95 23.72 -5.49
C VAL A 201 -2.24 25.08 -5.50
N LYS A 202 -2.26 25.78 -6.64
CA LYS A 202 -1.71 27.16 -6.72
C LYS A 202 -2.41 28.12 -5.77
N GLU A 203 -3.74 28.08 -5.71
CA GLU A 203 -4.54 28.88 -4.77
C GLU A 203 -4.19 28.58 -3.32
N ILE A 204 -4.23 27.31 -2.91
CA ILE A 204 -3.98 26.85 -1.53
C ILE A 204 -2.58 27.20 -1.06
N THR A 205 -1.59 27.10 -1.93
CA THR A 205 -0.19 27.36 -1.61
C THR A 205 0.24 28.81 -1.82
N GLY A 206 -0.67 29.70 -2.26
CA GLY A 206 -0.32 31.07 -2.63
C GLY A 206 0.75 31.13 -3.73
N GLY A 207 0.71 30.20 -4.68
CA GLY A 207 1.66 30.10 -5.80
C GLY A 207 2.99 29.43 -5.47
N LYS A 208 3.26 29.03 -4.20
CA LYS A 208 4.51 28.38 -3.78
C LYS A 208 4.64 26.95 -4.29
N LEU A 209 3.51 26.28 -4.61
CA LEU A 209 3.41 24.88 -5.03
C LEU A 209 3.89 23.88 -3.93
N CYS A 210 4.01 22.61 -4.30
CA CYS A 210 4.34 21.53 -3.38
C CYS A 210 5.82 21.14 -3.49
N GLU A 211 6.41 20.80 -2.36
CA GLU A 211 7.74 20.19 -2.27
C GLU A 211 7.76 18.81 -2.91
N VAL A 212 6.66 18.07 -2.73
CA VAL A 212 6.51 16.70 -3.24
C VAL A 212 5.07 16.40 -3.60
N VAL A 213 4.88 15.62 -4.66
CA VAL A 213 3.60 15.02 -5.06
C VAL A 213 3.72 13.51 -4.99
N TYR A 214 2.86 12.88 -4.20
CA TYR A 214 2.72 11.43 -4.10
C TYR A 214 1.54 10.95 -4.95
N ASP A 215 1.85 10.25 -6.03
CA ASP A 215 0.88 9.81 -7.03
C ASP A 215 0.77 8.28 -7.10
N GLY A 216 -0.36 7.75 -6.60
CA GLY A 216 -0.74 6.35 -6.73
C GLY A 216 -1.75 6.09 -7.85
N VAL A 217 -2.19 7.14 -8.56
CA VAL A 217 -3.24 7.09 -9.60
C VAL A 217 -2.65 6.80 -10.97
N GLY A 218 -1.64 7.55 -11.40
CA GLY A 218 -0.91 7.33 -12.65
C GLY A 218 -1.52 8.07 -13.84
N LYS A 219 -2.04 7.34 -14.85
CA LYS A 219 -2.46 7.88 -16.14
C LYS A 219 -3.37 9.13 -16.05
N GLU A 220 -4.37 9.13 -15.17
CA GLU A 220 -5.34 10.23 -15.08
C GLU A 220 -4.78 11.49 -14.41
N THR A 221 -3.73 11.40 -13.61
CA THR A 221 -3.13 12.52 -12.87
C THR A 221 -1.85 13.06 -13.51
N PHE A 222 -1.16 12.21 -14.27
CA PHE A 222 0.02 12.60 -15.04
C PHE A 222 -0.39 13.11 -16.44
N PRO A 223 0.21 14.23 -16.99
CA PRO A 223 1.34 14.98 -16.44
C PRO A 223 0.97 16.16 -15.53
N ALA A 224 -0.32 16.45 -15.32
CA ALA A 224 -0.79 17.62 -14.57
C ALA A 224 -0.22 17.69 -13.14
N SER A 225 0.08 16.54 -12.52
CA SER A 225 0.75 16.46 -11.22
C SER A 225 2.07 17.22 -11.16
N LEU A 226 2.80 17.30 -12.29
CA LEU A 226 4.07 18.02 -12.36
C LEU A 226 3.89 19.54 -12.23
N ASP A 227 2.72 20.08 -12.62
CA ASP A 227 2.38 21.50 -12.49
C ASP A 227 2.05 21.93 -11.05
N CYS A 228 1.91 20.95 -10.14
CA CYS A 228 1.72 21.17 -8.71
C CYS A 228 3.03 21.25 -7.93
N ILE A 229 4.17 21.04 -8.58
CA ILE A 229 5.48 20.90 -7.93
C ILE A 229 6.30 22.16 -8.13
N LYS A 230 6.88 22.68 -7.05
CA LYS A 230 7.81 23.83 -7.12
C LYS A 230 9.10 23.44 -7.86
N PRO A 231 9.87 24.39 -8.40
CA PRO A 231 11.19 24.09 -8.95
C PRO A 231 12.05 23.29 -7.95
N LEU A 232 12.79 22.30 -8.46
CA LEU A 232 13.61 21.36 -7.69
C LEU A 232 12.80 20.45 -6.74
N GLY A 233 11.48 20.41 -6.86
CA GLY A 233 10.63 19.48 -6.08
C GLY A 233 10.56 18.09 -6.69
N MET A 234 9.81 17.19 -6.06
CA MET A 234 9.84 15.77 -6.38
C MET A 234 8.46 15.22 -6.78
N PHE A 235 8.43 14.51 -7.90
CA PHE A 235 7.31 13.67 -8.33
C PHE A 235 7.56 12.21 -7.94
N VAL A 236 6.68 11.64 -7.11
CA VAL A 236 6.79 10.26 -6.66
C VAL A 236 5.60 9.45 -7.16
N SER A 237 5.80 8.73 -8.25
CA SER A 237 4.79 7.82 -8.82
C SER A 237 4.91 6.45 -8.15
N PHE A 238 4.01 6.11 -7.21
CA PHE A 238 4.09 4.84 -6.46
C PHE A 238 2.98 3.84 -6.80
N GLY A 239 2.01 4.20 -7.65
CA GLY A 239 0.90 3.36 -8.07
C GLY A 239 0.44 3.63 -9.49
N SER A 240 -0.50 2.83 -9.99
CA SER A 240 -1.10 2.92 -11.32
C SER A 240 -2.59 2.55 -11.29
N ALA A 241 -3.34 3.10 -10.30
CA ALA A 241 -4.75 2.75 -10.11
C ALA A 241 -5.66 3.10 -11.30
N SER A 242 -5.26 4.07 -12.13
CA SER A 242 -5.94 4.43 -13.39
C SER A 242 -5.23 3.92 -14.65
N GLY A 243 -4.19 3.13 -14.47
CA GLY A 243 -3.29 2.68 -15.53
C GLY A 243 -1.88 3.28 -15.39
N PRO A 244 -0.90 2.70 -16.09
CA PRO A 244 0.48 3.18 -16.07
C PRO A 244 0.61 4.55 -16.74
N VAL A 245 1.71 5.24 -16.46
CA VAL A 245 2.19 6.38 -17.23
C VAL A 245 2.93 5.81 -18.44
N ASP A 246 2.30 5.85 -19.61
CA ASP A 246 2.79 5.13 -20.79
C ASP A 246 4.00 5.81 -21.45
N ALA A 247 4.00 7.14 -21.55
CA ALA A 247 5.08 7.90 -22.16
C ALA A 247 5.62 8.95 -21.20
N PHE A 248 6.89 8.83 -20.86
CA PHE A 248 7.58 9.78 -20.00
C PHE A 248 8.79 10.38 -20.73
N ASN A 249 8.58 11.55 -21.36
CA ASN A 249 9.69 12.30 -21.91
C ASN A 249 10.43 13.01 -20.78
N ILE A 250 11.66 12.61 -20.49
CA ILE A 250 12.47 13.15 -19.40
C ILE A 250 12.66 14.67 -19.48
N ASN A 251 12.63 15.26 -20.69
CA ASN A 251 12.78 16.71 -20.87
C ASN A 251 11.66 17.51 -20.20
N ILE A 252 10.51 16.90 -19.90
CA ILE A 252 9.45 17.56 -19.16
C ILE A 252 9.91 17.98 -17.76
N LEU A 253 10.82 17.26 -17.14
CA LEU A 253 11.35 17.61 -15.82
C LEU A 253 12.13 18.93 -15.85
N GLN A 254 12.89 19.17 -16.92
CA GLN A 254 13.58 20.44 -17.13
C GLN A 254 12.59 21.59 -17.30
N THR A 255 11.61 21.43 -18.20
CA THR A 255 10.66 22.50 -18.53
C THR A 255 9.70 22.85 -17.37
N LYS A 256 9.48 21.90 -16.45
CA LYS A 256 8.65 22.09 -15.26
C LYS A 256 9.44 22.56 -14.02
N GLY A 257 10.72 22.90 -14.17
CA GLY A 257 11.52 23.49 -13.09
C GLY A 257 12.61 22.58 -12.53
N SER A 258 13.25 21.78 -13.39
CA SER A 258 14.33 20.84 -12.98
C SER A 258 13.89 19.88 -11.88
N LEU A 259 12.72 19.25 -12.09
CA LEU A 259 12.11 18.37 -11.11
C LEU A 259 12.88 17.05 -10.94
N PHE A 260 12.76 16.45 -9.76
CA PHE A 260 13.12 15.06 -9.54
C PHE A 260 11.89 14.17 -9.79
N ALA A 261 12.10 12.97 -10.36
CA ALA A 261 11.05 11.98 -10.51
C ALA A 261 11.56 10.59 -10.14
N THR A 262 10.70 9.80 -9.48
CA THR A 262 11.03 8.43 -9.11
C THR A 262 9.79 7.53 -9.14
N ARG A 263 10.04 6.24 -9.40
CA ARG A 263 9.05 5.15 -9.30
C ARG A 263 9.53 4.12 -8.28
N PRO A 264 9.33 4.39 -6.97
CA PRO A 264 9.85 3.52 -5.91
C PRO A 264 8.99 2.26 -5.74
N THR A 265 9.59 1.18 -5.19
CA THR A 265 8.89 -0.02 -4.75
C THR A 265 9.29 -0.39 -3.34
N LEU A 266 8.35 -0.86 -2.52
CA LEU A 266 8.61 -1.29 -1.15
C LEU A 266 9.72 -2.37 -1.11
N ASN A 267 9.69 -3.33 -2.03
CA ASN A 267 10.67 -4.43 -2.06
C ASN A 267 12.12 -3.95 -2.09
N THR A 268 12.40 -2.86 -2.81
CA THR A 268 13.74 -2.25 -2.84
C THR A 268 14.12 -1.67 -1.48
N TYR A 269 13.17 -0.98 -0.83
CA TYR A 269 13.42 -0.30 0.45
C TYR A 269 13.56 -1.27 1.64
N VAL A 270 12.97 -2.47 1.54
CA VAL A 270 12.99 -3.50 2.59
C VAL A 270 13.69 -4.78 2.14
N ALA A 271 14.58 -4.70 1.16
CA ALA A 271 15.31 -5.85 0.63
C ALA A 271 16.13 -6.55 1.71
N LYS A 272 16.82 -5.79 2.55
CA LYS A 272 17.55 -6.30 3.70
C LYS A 272 16.64 -6.47 4.90
N ARG A 273 16.88 -7.51 5.70
CA ARG A 273 16.15 -7.80 6.94
C ARG A 273 16.14 -6.61 7.91
N GLU A 274 17.28 -5.96 8.09
CA GLU A 274 17.44 -4.78 8.96
C GLU A 274 16.54 -3.62 8.52
N ASP A 275 16.46 -3.34 7.21
CA ASP A 275 15.59 -2.32 6.65
C ASP A 275 14.11 -2.66 6.80
N LEU A 276 13.75 -3.94 6.63
CA LEU A 276 12.38 -4.42 6.84
C LEU A 276 11.96 -4.18 8.30
N LEU A 277 12.77 -4.61 9.25
CA LEU A 277 12.48 -4.45 10.68
C LEU A 277 12.41 -2.97 11.07
N LYS A 278 13.37 -2.15 10.61
CA LYS A 278 13.35 -0.70 10.87
C LYS A 278 12.09 -0.03 10.33
N THR A 279 11.73 -0.34 9.08
CA THR A 279 10.54 0.23 8.43
C THR A 279 9.25 -0.19 9.14
N ALA A 280 9.16 -1.47 9.55
CA ALA A 280 8.02 -1.98 10.28
C ALA A 280 7.92 -1.39 11.70
N ASN A 281 9.04 -1.26 12.43
CA ASN A 281 9.05 -0.67 13.76
C ASN A 281 8.67 0.81 13.73
N ASP A 282 9.19 1.61 12.78
CA ASP A 282 8.76 3.01 12.60
C ASP A 282 7.24 3.11 12.39
N LEU A 283 6.65 2.17 11.62
CA LEU A 283 5.20 2.10 11.43
C LEU A 283 4.49 1.72 12.74
N PHE A 284 4.97 0.71 13.45
CA PHE A 284 4.36 0.26 14.71
C PHE A 284 4.39 1.38 15.77
N ASP A 285 5.47 2.14 15.84
CA ASP A 285 5.63 3.25 16.78
C ASP A 285 4.60 4.37 16.53
N VAL A 286 4.39 4.79 15.28
CA VAL A 286 3.40 5.84 14.98
C VAL A 286 1.96 5.35 15.15
N VAL A 287 1.71 4.06 14.96
CA VAL A 287 0.38 3.46 15.24
C VAL A 287 0.17 3.31 16.75
N ALA A 288 1.17 2.84 17.48
CA ALA A 288 1.09 2.68 18.94
C ALA A 288 0.94 4.01 19.68
N SER A 289 1.56 5.08 19.17
CA SER A 289 1.39 6.44 19.70
C SER A 289 0.00 7.03 19.45
N GLY A 290 -0.80 6.43 18.56
CA GLY A 290 -2.10 6.96 18.14
C GLY A 290 -2.03 8.08 17.10
N ALA A 291 -0.83 8.48 16.67
CA ALA A 291 -0.64 9.48 15.62
C ALA A 291 -1.17 9.01 14.26
N VAL A 292 -1.11 7.71 14.00
CA VAL A 292 -1.67 7.07 12.82
C VAL A 292 -2.63 5.96 13.23
N LYS A 293 -3.87 6.06 12.79
CA LYS A 293 -4.88 5.01 12.94
C LYS A 293 -5.02 4.25 11.63
N ILE A 294 -5.25 2.95 11.71
CA ILE A 294 -5.40 2.09 10.54
C ILE A 294 -6.89 1.82 10.30
N PRO A 295 -7.53 2.50 9.33
CA PRO A 295 -8.94 2.32 9.05
C PRO A 295 -9.17 1.05 8.21
N VAL A 296 -9.71 0.00 8.84
CA VAL A 296 -10.19 -1.22 8.16
C VAL A 296 -11.67 -1.03 7.85
N ASN A 297 -11.97 -0.47 6.68
CA ASN A 297 -13.34 -0.07 6.34
C ASN A 297 -14.13 -1.16 5.62
N GLN A 298 -13.46 -2.14 5.00
CA GLN A 298 -14.13 -3.25 4.33
C GLN A 298 -13.50 -4.59 4.77
N LYS A 299 -14.39 -5.55 5.10
CA LYS A 299 -14.02 -6.93 5.45
C LYS A 299 -14.84 -7.89 4.59
N TYR A 300 -14.20 -8.86 4.00
CA TYR A 300 -14.84 -9.91 3.20
C TYR A 300 -14.34 -11.28 3.66
N PRO A 301 -15.16 -12.32 3.62
CA PRO A 301 -14.66 -13.70 3.68
C PRO A 301 -13.67 -13.96 2.54
N LEU A 302 -12.67 -14.82 2.76
CA LEU A 302 -11.67 -15.15 1.74
C LEU A 302 -12.31 -15.62 0.40
N LYS A 303 -13.39 -16.38 0.47
CA LYS A 303 -14.15 -16.83 -0.70
C LYS A 303 -14.73 -15.71 -1.57
N ASP A 304 -14.90 -14.52 -1.00
CA ASP A 304 -15.46 -13.34 -1.67
C ASP A 304 -14.38 -12.42 -2.24
N ALA A 305 -13.16 -12.92 -2.45
CA ALA A 305 -12.03 -12.15 -3.00
C ALA A 305 -12.36 -11.52 -4.37
N GLN A 306 -13.17 -12.17 -5.22
CA GLN A 306 -13.65 -11.57 -6.46
C GLN A 306 -14.42 -10.26 -6.21
N LYS A 307 -15.33 -10.27 -5.21
CA LYS A 307 -16.12 -9.09 -4.85
C LYS A 307 -15.21 -7.99 -4.30
N ALA A 308 -14.28 -8.33 -3.41
CA ALA A 308 -13.33 -7.36 -2.85
C ALA A 308 -12.50 -6.67 -3.94
N HIS A 309 -12.06 -7.41 -4.97
CA HIS A 309 -11.35 -6.84 -6.12
C HIS A 309 -12.24 -5.95 -6.98
N ARG A 310 -13.50 -6.35 -7.28
CA ARG A 310 -14.45 -5.49 -8.01
C ARG A 310 -14.69 -4.18 -7.28
N ASP A 311 -14.92 -4.23 -5.97
CA ASP A 311 -15.19 -3.05 -5.15
C ASP A 311 -13.95 -2.13 -5.07
N LEU A 312 -12.73 -2.69 -5.02
CA LEU A 312 -11.48 -1.92 -5.08
C LEU A 312 -11.32 -1.21 -6.44
N GLU A 313 -11.49 -1.95 -7.54
CA GLU A 313 -11.28 -1.43 -8.90
C GLU A 313 -12.36 -0.41 -9.30
N SER A 314 -13.60 -0.53 -8.79
CA SER A 314 -14.67 0.45 -8.98
C SER A 314 -14.42 1.77 -8.25
N ARG A 315 -13.34 1.86 -7.45
CA ARG A 315 -13.04 3.01 -6.58
C ARG A 315 -14.15 3.29 -5.54
N GLY A 316 -14.95 2.25 -5.22
CA GLY A 316 -16.02 2.32 -4.21
C GLY A 316 -15.50 2.26 -2.78
N THR A 317 -14.29 1.75 -2.56
CA THR A 317 -13.71 1.55 -1.24
C THR A 317 -13.03 2.80 -0.67
N THR A 318 -12.87 2.80 0.66
CA THR A 318 -12.08 3.79 1.41
C THR A 318 -11.23 3.07 2.45
N GLY A 319 -10.12 3.67 2.88
CA GLY A 319 -9.23 3.01 3.84
C GLY A 319 -8.72 1.66 3.34
N SER A 320 -8.52 0.74 4.25
CA SER A 320 -8.01 -0.60 3.94
C SER A 320 -9.13 -1.63 3.83
N THR A 321 -8.96 -2.57 2.91
CA THR A 321 -9.80 -3.76 2.71
C THR A 321 -9.02 -5.00 3.13
N ILE A 322 -9.68 -5.93 3.84
CA ILE A 322 -9.09 -7.22 4.22
C ILE A 322 -10.01 -8.38 3.86
N LEU A 323 -9.40 -9.55 3.65
CA LEU A 323 -10.05 -10.85 3.55
C LEU A 323 -9.82 -11.62 4.85
N LEU A 324 -10.85 -12.32 5.30
CA LEU A 324 -10.82 -13.19 6.48
C LEU A 324 -10.88 -14.65 5.99
N PRO A 325 -9.81 -15.42 6.19
CA PRO A 325 -9.74 -16.83 5.81
C PRO A 325 -10.72 -17.73 6.56
#